data_2055a508bf67a74d38af438242d35987
#
_entry.id   2055a508bf67a74d38af438242d35987
#
_cell.length_a   1.000
_cell.length_b   1.000
_cell.length_c   1.000
_cell.angle_alpha   90.00
_cell.angle_beta   90.00
_cell.angle_gamma   90.00
#
_symmetry.space_group_name_H-M   'P 1'
#
loop_
_entity.id
_entity.type
_entity.pdbx_description
1 polymer ?
#
loop_
_entity_poly.entity_id
_entity_poly.type
_entity_poly.pdbx_seq_one_letter_code
_entity_poly.pdbx_strand_id
1 'polypeptide(L)'
;MPQGVLPIQYKVDPNLRGLTALGGLPLYLELAHVAGLVEAIRNNLSVRVHGDGWSDVQVVMALILLNLAGGSAVDDIEHLGEDEGFVEILRRAQLQHLRRHERRELERAWRKGKKLSVPSPTAVLRYLKAFHDEEQEKERVPGRAFIPTPNQHLREIVEVHRAFLAFVQKRNPCETATMDTDATVMETHKASALFSYKGFKAYQPLNVWWAEQGLVLHTEFRDGNVPAGFEILRVVQEALALLPEGVKKVRVRSDTAGYQHEFLQWMADEKKHPQWGVID
;
A
#
# COMPACT_ATOMS: atom_id res chain seq x y z
N MET A 1 -24.57 -9.09 18.31
CA MET A 1 -23.25 -8.49 18.11
C MET A 1 -23.44 -7.13 17.45
N PRO A 2 -22.61 -6.13 17.71
CA PRO A 2 -22.71 -4.86 17.02
C PRO A 2 -22.57 -5.08 15.51
N GLN A 3 -23.39 -4.38 14.74
CA GLN A 3 -23.31 -4.43 13.28
C GLN A 3 -22.20 -3.46 12.86
N GLY A 4 -21.30 -3.91 12.01
CA GLY A 4 -20.26 -3.06 11.44
C GLY A 4 -20.78 -2.12 10.35
N VAL A 5 -19.85 -1.44 9.65
CA VAL A 5 -20.17 -0.51 8.55
C VAL A 5 -20.63 -1.26 7.29
N LEU A 6 -20.10 -2.46 7.09
CA LEU A 6 -20.50 -3.33 5.98
C LEU A 6 -21.79 -4.10 6.31
N PRO A 7 -22.63 -4.45 5.32
CA PRO A 7 -23.86 -5.20 5.51
C PRO A 7 -23.59 -6.71 5.75
N ILE A 8 -22.66 -6.99 6.67
CA ILE A 8 -22.21 -8.34 7.02
C ILE A 8 -22.64 -8.63 8.46
N GLN A 9 -23.22 -9.81 8.68
CA GLN A 9 -23.58 -10.28 10.00
C GLN A 9 -22.83 -11.59 10.30
N TYR A 10 -22.20 -11.64 11.47
CA TYR A 10 -21.56 -12.84 11.98
C TYR A 10 -22.58 -13.65 12.78
N LYS A 11 -22.88 -14.85 12.31
CA LYS A 11 -23.79 -15.81 12.96
C LYS A 11 -23.13 -17.17 13.07
N VAL A 12 -23.44 -17.90 14.12
CA VAL A 12 -23.09 -19.31 14.20
C VAL A 12 -24.04 -20.06 13.27
N ASP A 13 -23.50 -20.76 12.27
CA ASP A 13 -24.28 -21.61 11.35
C ASP A 13 -23.91 -23.09 11.61
N PRO A 14 -24.84 -23.90 12.12
CA PRO A 14 -24.60 -25.31 12.35
C PRO A 14 -24.59 -26.14 11.06
N ASN A 15 -25.03 -25.59 9.93
CA ASN A 15 -25.17 -26.34 8.69
C ASN A 15 -23.90 -26.44 7.85
N LEU A 16 -22.80 -25.76 8.26
CA LEU A 16 -21.48 -25.79 7.62
C LEU A 16 -21.52 -25.53 6.09
N ARG A 17 -22.44 -24.67 5.63
CA ARG A 17 -22.55 -24.27 4.22
C ARG A 17 -21.81 -22.93 3.99
N GLY A 18 -21.21 -22.77 2.80
CA GLY A 18 -20.49 -21.55 2.42
C GLY A 18 -19.27 -21.29 3.30
N LEU A 19 -18.55 -22.36 3.65
CA LEU A 19 -17.31 -22.25 4.41
C LEU A 19 -16.28 -21.45 3.61
N THR A 20 -15.45 -20.68 4.31
CA THR A 20 -14.31 -19.97 3.75
C THR A 20 -13.08 -20.20 4.61
N ALA A 21 -11.94 -20.46 3.97
CA ALA A 21 -10.64 -20.45 4.62
C ALA A 21 -10.19 -19.03 4.99
N LEU A 22 -10.82 -18.03 4.39
CA LEU A 22 -10.47 -16.59 4.50
C LEU A 22 -11.36 -15.84 5.50
N GLY A 23 -11.92 -16.54 6.49
CA GLY A 23 -12.90 -15.98 7.44
C GLY A 23 -12.43 -14.77 8.26
N GLY A 24 -11.13 -14.49 8.32
CA GLY A 24 -10.58 -13.29 8.94
C GLY A 24 -10.62 -12.04 8.06
N LEU A 25 -10.62 -12.18 6.73
CA LEU A 25 -10.54 -11.06 5.80
C LEU A 25 -11.74 -10.09 5.84
N PRO A 26 -12.99 -10.52 6.14
CA PRO A 26 -14.10 -9.60 6.32
C PRO A 26 -13.86 -8.50 7.36
N LEU A 27 -13.08 -8.77 8.41
CA LEU A 27 -12.71 -7.75 9.41
C LEU A 27 -11.83 -6.66 8.81
N TYR A 28 -10.93 -7.02 7.90
CA TYR A 28 -10.09 -6.05 7.19
C TYR A 28 -10.86 -5.26 6.14
N LEU A 29 -11.86 -5.87 5.49
CA LEU A 29 -12.81 -5.13 4.65
C LEU A 29 -13.58 -4.09 5.46
N GLU A 30 -14.08 -4.45 6.63
CA GLU A 30 -14.75 -3.55 7.55
C GLU A 30 -13.81 -2.41 7.99
N LEU A 31 -12.57 -2.75 8.39
CA LEU A 31 -11.56 -1.78 8.77
C LEU A 31 -11.26 -0.79 7.63
N ALA A 32 -11.10 -1.27 6.40
CA ALA A 32 -10.82 -0.42 5.24
C ALA A 32 -11.94 0.62 5.01
N HIS A 33 -13.21 0.22 5.20
CA HIS A 33 -14.33 1.15 5.12
C HIS A 33 -14.37 2.14 6.29
N VAL A 34 -14.17 1.68 7.52
CA VAL A 34 -14.12 2.55 8.72
C VAL A 34 -12.96 3.54 8.65
N ALA A 35 -11.83 3.11 8.12
CA ALA A 35 -10.65 3.96 7.92
C ALA A 35 -10.80 4.97 6.77
N GLY A 36 -11.87 4.89 5.99
CA GLY A 36 -12.05 5.73 4.79
C GLY A 36 -11.09 5.39 3.65
N LEU A 37 -10.44 4.21 3.69
CA LEU A 37 -9.47 3.81 2.68
C LEU A 37 -10.10 3.68 1.28
N VAL A 38 -11.31 3.14 1.21
CA VAL A 38 -12.06 3.00 -0.05
C VAL A 38 -12.35 4.36 -0.68
N GLU A 39 -12.75 5.34 0.13
CA GLU A 39 -12.97 6.72 -0.31
C GLU A 39 -11.67 7.42 -0.69
N ALA A 40 -10.60 7.19 0.08
CA ALA A 40 -9.28 7.74 -0.22
C ALA A 40 -8.76 7.24 -1.58
N ILE A 41 -8.89 5.93 -1.87
CA ILE A 41 -8.54 5.38 -3.20
C ILE A 41 -9.39 6.03 -4.29
N ARG A 42 -10.72 6.10 -4.10
CA ARG A 42 -11.63 6.66 -5.10
C ARG A 42 -11.35 8.13 -5.42
N ASN A 43 -10.96 8.90 -4.42
CA ASN A 43 -10.78 10.34 -4.55
C ASN A 43 -9.38 10.74 -5.04
N ASN A 44 -8.37 9.91 -4.79
CA ASN A 44 -6.98 10.28 -5.08
C ASN A 44 -6.36 9.47 -6.22
N LEU A 45 -6.83 8.26 -6.51
CA LEU A 45 -6.22 7.39 -7.52
C LEU A 45 -7.02 7.42 -8.83
N SER A 46 -6.32 7.62 -9.94
CA SER A 46 -6.93 7.83 -11.26
C SER A 46 -6.32 6.97 -12.38
N VAL A 47 -5.88 5.75 -12.06
CA VAL A 47 -5.34 4.80 -13.05
C VAL A 47 -6.44 4.35 -14.02
N ARG A 48 -7.68 4.23 -13.53
CA ARG A 48 -8.86 3.81 -14.30
C ARG A 48 -9.91 4.89 -14.37
N VAL A 49 -9.69 5.87 -15.25
CA VAL A 49 -10.59 7.02 -15.39
C VAL A 49 -11.91 6.67 -16.09
N HIS A 50 -11.89 5.75 -17.08
CA HIS A 50 -13.07 5.35 -17.85
C HIS A 50 -12.96 3.89 -18.35
N GLY A 51 -14.07 3.16 -18.37
CA GLY A 51 -14.18 1.87 -19.06
C GLY A 51 -14.95 0.79 -18.27
N ASP A 52 -15.33 -0.28 -18.99
CA ASP A 52 -16.05 -1.46 -18.46
C ASP A 52 -15.19 -2.41 -17.61
N GLY A 53 -13.99 -1.98 -17.21
CA GLY A 53 -13.01 -2.79 -16.47
C GLY A 53 -13.18 -2.74 -14.95
N TRP A 54 -12.15 -3.20 -14.27
CA TRP A 54 -12.02 -3.10 -12.82
C TRP A 54 -11.71 -1.66 -12.40
N SER A 55 -12.39 -1.16 -11.37
CA SER A 55 -12.07 0.15 -10.78
C SER A 55 -10.78 0.10 -9.95
N ASP A 56 -10.17 1.26 -9.68
CA ASP A 56 -9.00 1.39 -8.81
C ASP A 56 -9.26 0.77 -7.43
N VAL A 57 -10.42 1.04 -6.83
CA VAL A 57 -10.81 0.45 -5.55
C VAL A 57 -10.80 -1.08 -5.61
N GLN A 58 -11.36 -1.66 -6.67
CA GLN A 58 -11.45 -3.12 -6.78
C GLN A 58 -10.07 -3.77 -6.92
N VAL A 59 -9.17 -3.17 -7.70
CA VAL A 59 -7.82 -3.73 -7.90
C VAL A 59 -6.96 -3.54 -6.65
N VAL A 60 -6.95 -2.33 -6.07
CA VAL A 60 -6.14 -2.05 -4.88
C VAL A 60 -6.62 -2.88 -3.68
N MET A 61 -7.95 -2.95 -3.46
CA MET A 61 -8.49 -3.79 -2.38
C MET A 61 -8.20 -5.28 -2.59
N ALA A 62 -8.25 -5.77 -3.83
CA ALA A 62 -7.89 -7.15 -4.12
C ALA A 62 -6.41 -7.45 -3.82
N LEU A 63 -5.49 -6.52 -4.13
CA LEU A 63 -4.07 -6.63 -3.79
C LEU A 63 -3.84 -6.60 -2.26
N ILE A 64 -4.54 -5.74 -1.54
CA ILE A 64 -4.48 -5.70 -0.07
C ILE A 64 -4.96 -7.03 0.52
N LEU A 65 -6.11 -7.52 0.06
CA LEU A 65 -6.68 -8.79 0.52
C LEU A 65 -5.78 -9.98 0.18
N LEU A 66 -5.16 -9.97 -1.00
CA LEU A 66 -4.17 -10.98 -1.39
C LEU A 66 -3.00 -11.04 -0.39
N ASN A 67 -2.41 -9.89 -0.07
CA ASN A 67 -1.31 -9.84 0.91
C ASN A 67 -1.76 -10.30 2.30
N LEU A 68 -2.94 -9.89 2.75
CA LEU A 68 -3.50 -10.31 4.05
C LEU A 68 -3.86 -11.80 4.09
N ALA A 69 -4.17 -12.40 2.94
CA ALA A 69 -4.37 -13.84 2.79
C ALA A 69 -3.07 -14.65 2.74
N GLY A 70 -1.90 -13.99 2.72
CA GLY A 70 -0.60 -14.64 2.64
C GLY A 70 -0.13 -14.93 1.22
N GLY A 71 -0.75 -14.32 0.20
CA GLY A 71 -0.31 -14.46 -1.20
C GLY A 71 1.08 -13.87 -1.41
N SER A 72 1.90 -14.56 -2.18
CA SER A 72 3.29 -14.20 -2.49
C SER A 72 3.51 -13.76 -3.93
N ALA A 73 2.55 -14.04 -4.80
CA ALA A 73 2.57 -13.68 -6.21
C ALA A 73 1.21 -13.15 -6.67
N VAL A 74 1.21 -12.40 -7.78
CA VAL A 74 -0.05 -11.87 -8.35
C VAL A 74 -1.00 -12.99 -8.76
N ASP A 75 -0.47 -14.14 -9.17
CA ASP A 75 -1.26 -15.30 -9.59
C ASP A 75 -2.08 -15.88 -8.42
N ASP A 76 -1.62 -15.74 -7.17
CA ASP A 76 -2.34 -16.22 -5.98
C ASP A 76 -3.68 -15.48 -5.76
N ILE A 77 -3.93 -14.38 -6.51
CA ILE A 77 -5.21 -13.65 -6.44
C ILE A 77 -6.39 -14.51 -6.89
N GLU A 78 -6.14 -15.57 -7.69
CA GLU A 78 -7.16 -16.52 -8.12
C GLU A 78 -7.75 -17.27 -6.92
N HIS A 79 -6.96 -17.55 -5.88
CA HIS A 79 -7.44 -18.21 -4.65
C HIS A 79 -8.50 -17.40 -3.91
N LEU A 80 -8.46 -16.07 -4.00
CA LEU A 80 -9.54 -15.21 -3.46
C LEU A 80 -10.85 -15.41 -4.22
N GLY A 81 -10.76 -15.66 -5.53
CA GLY A 81 -11.91 -15.87 -6.42
C GLY A 81 -12.48 -17.29 -6.38
N GLU A 82 -11.69 -18.28 -5.99
CA GLU A 82 -12.06 -19.68 -5.86
C GLU A 82 -12.79 -20.00 -4.55
N ASP A 83 -12.57 -19.19 -3.49
CA ASP A 83 -13.27 -19.35 -2.21
C ASP A 83 -14.70 -18.79 -2.32
N GLU A 84 -15.67 -19.66 -2.58
CA GLU A 84 -17.08 -19.28 -2.79
C GLU A 84 -17.66 -18.52 -1.60
N GLY A 85 -17.31 -18.90 -0.37
CA GLY A 85 -17.77 -18.25 0.84
C GLY A 85 -17.25 -16.81 0.95
N PHE A 86 -15.98 -16.62 0.66
CA PHE A 86 -15.37 -15.28 0.66
C PHE A 86 -15.90 -14.41 -0.49
N VAL A 87 -16.05 -14.98 -1.69
CA VAL A 87 -16.64 -14.29 -2.85
C VAL A 87 -18.04 -13.76 -2.54
N GLU A 88 -18.87 -14.50 -1.82
CA GLU A 88 -20.19 -14.01 -1.42
C GLU A 88 -20.10 -12.79 -0.50
N ILE A 89 -19.18 -12.81 0.47
CA ILE A 89 -18.92 -11.67 1.36
C ILE A 89 -18.44 -10.47 0.57
N LEU A 90 -17.46 -10.67 -0.31
CA LEU A 90 -16.89 -9.61 -1.16
C LEU A 90 -17.96 -8.97 -2.06
N ARG A 91 -18.85 -9.78 -2.66
CA ARG A 91 -19.99 -9.29 -3.44
C ARG A 91 -20.92 -8.39 -2.62
N ARG A 92 -21.22 -8.77 -1.39
CA ARG A 92 -22.04 -7.95 -0.49
C ARG A 92 -21.38 -6.62 -0.17
N ALA A 93 -20.06 -6.63 0.08
CA ALA A 93 -19.30 -5.39 0.29
C ALA A 93 -19.29 -4.50 -0.96
N GLN A 94 -19.12 -5.07 -2.15
CA GLN A 94 -19.15 -4.33 -3.42
C GLN A 94 -20.52 -3.73 -3.74
N LEU A 95 -21.61 -4.26 -3.21
CA LEU A 95 -22.96 -3.71 -3.40
C LEU A 95 -23.27 -2.53 -2.47
N GLN A 96 -22.46 -2.31 -1.45
CA GLN A 96 -22.64 -1.20 -0.53
C GLN A 96 -22.56 0.12 -1.29
N HIS A 97 -23.15 1.14 -1.08
CA HIS A 97 -23.12 2.44 -1.76
C HIS A 97 -23.61 2.47 -3.21
N LEU A 98 -23.96 1.32 -3.81
CA LEU A 98 -24.54 1.29 -5.16
C LEU A 98 -26.04 1.63 -5.12
N ARG A 99 -26.51 2.35 -6.15
CA ARG A 99 -27.92 2.61 -6.37
C ARG A 99 -28.67 1.32 -6.73
N ARG A 100 -29.97 1.26 -6.52
CA ARG A 100 -30.79 0.06 -6.75
C ARG A 100 -30.63 -0.54 -8.15
N HIS A 101 -30.53 0.29 -9.20
CA HIS A 101 -30.37 -0.21 -10.55
C HIS A 101 -28.98 -0.82 -10.78
N GLU A 102 -27.90 -0.15 -10.29
CA GLU A 102 -26.52 -0.62 -10.38
C GLU A 102 -26.34 -1.96 -9.66
N ARG A 103 -26.93 -2.10 -8.47
CA ARG A 103 -26.95 -3.40 -7.74
C ARG A 103 -27.57 -4.51 -8.58
N ARG A 104 -28.75 -4.26 -9.17
CA ARG A 104 -29.46 -5.25 -9.98
C ARG A 104 -28.66 -5.64 -11.22
N GLU A 105 -28.01 -4.69 -11.88
CA GLU A 105 -27.15 -4.94 -13.03
C GLU A 105 -25.95 -5.79 -12.65
N LEU A 106 -25.26 -5.45 -11.57
CA LEU A 106 -24.10 -6.17 -11.08
C LEU A 106 -24.47 -7.60 -10.64
N GLU A 107 -25.54 -7.78 -9.89
CA GLU A 107 -26.05 -9.10 -9.50
C GLU A 107 -26.46 -9.96 -10.70
N ARG A 108 -27.04 -9.36 -11.76
CA ARG A 108 -27.34 -10.07 -13.01
C ARG A 108 -26.06 -10.49 -13.74
N ALA A 109 -25.03 -9.63 -13.75
CA ALA A 109 -23.74 -9.92 -14.37
C ALA A 109 -23.05 -11.09 -13.68
N TRP A 110 -23.03 -11.12 -12.35
CA TRP A 110 -22.50 -12.25 -11.57
C TRP A 110 -23.25 -13.55 -11.83
N ARG A 111 -24.59 -13.53 -11.77
CA ARG A 111 -25.42 -14.73 -12.04
C ARG A 111 -25.21 -15.29 -13.44
N LYS A 112 -24.88 -14.45 -14.43
CA LYS A 112 -24.61 -14.89 -15.79
C LYS A 112 -23.14 -15.25 -16.04
N GLY A 113 -22.28 -15.24 -15.02
CA GLY A 113 -20.85 -15.47 -15.16
C GLY A 113 -20.12 -14.41 -16.01
N LYS A 114 -20.77 -13.28 -16.30
CA LYS A 114 -20.21 -12.22 -17.14
C LYS A 114 -19.24 -11.30 -16.43
N LYS A 115 -19.25 -11.31 -15.10
CA LYS A 115 -18.36 -10.52 -14.26
C LYS A 115 -17.84 -11.35 -13.11
N LEU A 116 -16.52 -11.32 -12.91
CA LEU A 116 -15.87 -11.91 -11.75
C LEU A 116 -16.01 -10.98 -10.56
N SER A 117 -15.76 -11.49 -9.36
CA SER A 117 -15.76 -10.72 -8.11
C SER A 117 -14.37 -10.26 -7.71
N VAL A 118 -13.34 -10.91 -8.25
CA VAL A 118 -11.91 -10.63 -8.06
C VAL A 118 -11.27 -10.45 -9.44
N PRO A 119 -10.36 -9.48 -9.63
CA PRO A 119 -9.65 -9.30 -10.89
C PRO A 119 -8.73 -10.50 -11.18
N SER A 120 -8.57 -10.85 -12.46
CA SER A 120 -7.61 -11.88 -12.87
C SER A 120 -6.16 -11.37 -12.74
N PRO A 121 -5.16 -12.27 -12.63
CA PRO A 121 -3.74 -11.90 -12.60
C PRO A 121 -3.36 -10.98 -13.76
N THR A 122 -3.81 -11.29 -14.98
CA THR A 122 -3.57 -10.45 -16.16
C THR A 122 -4.15 -9.05 -16.03
N ALA A 123 -5.34 -8.90 -15.43
CA ALA A 123 -5.95 -7.60 -15.20
C ALA A 123 -5.14 -6.78 -14.18
N VAL A 124 -4.64 -7.41 -13.12
CA VAL A 124 -3.79 -6.80 -12.10
C VAL A 124 -2.44 -6.38 -12.70
N LEU A 125 -1.76 -7.26 -13.43
CA LEU A 125 -0.47 -6.92 -14.07
C LEU A 125 -0.61 -5.74 -15.04
N ARG A 126 -1.71 -5.71 -15.83
CA ARG A 126 -2.00 -4.57 -16.70
C ARG A 126 -2.25 -3.28 -15.92
N TYR A 127 -2.88 -3.37 -14.76
CA TYR A 127 -3.09 -2.23 -13.87
C TYR A 127 -1.76 -1.73 -13.30
N LEU A 128 -0.93 -2.63 -12.79
CA LEU A 128 0.36 -2.29 -12.19
C LEU A 128 1.34 -1.69 -13.20
N LYS A 129 1.20 -2.01 -14.49
CA LYS A 129 2.03 -1.41 -15.56
C LYS A 129 1.91 0.13 -15.61
N ALA A 130 0.79 0.72 -15.17
CA ALA A 130 0.60 2.16 -15.14
C ALA A 130 1.51 2.88 -14.12
N PHE A 131 2.04 2.17 -13.15
CA PHE A 131 2.97 2.71 -12.15
C PHE A 131 4.43 2.66 -12.60
N HIS A 132 4.71 2.03 -13.73
CA HIS A 132 6.04 1.94 -14.34
C HIS A 132 6.20 2.97 -15.45
N ASP A 133 7.36 3.62 -15.50
CA ASP A 133 7.73 4.59 -16.53
C ASP A 133 8.86 4.03 -17.42
N GLU A 134 8.48 3.53 -18.59
CA GLU A 134 9.42 2.93 -19.53
C GLU A 134 10.44 3.94 -20.10
N GLU A 135 10.11 5.24 -20.14
CA GLU A 135 11.03 6.26 -20.65
C GLU A 135 12.14 6.54 -19.63
N GLN A 136 11.81 6.61 -18.35
CA GLN A 136 12.82 6.78 -17.30
C GLN A 136 13.76 5.57 -17.21
N GLU A 137 13.28 4.35 -17.50
CA GLU A 137 14.14 3.16 -17.51
C GLU A 137 15.26 3.24 -18.57
N LYS A 138 15.09 4.02 -19.63
CA LYS A 138 16.13 4.24 -20.65
C LYS A 138 17.30 5.10 -20.13
N GLU A 139 17.10 5.85 -19.07
CA GLU A 139 18.13 6.67 -18.42
C GLU A 139 19.04 5.83 -17.51
N ARG A 140 18.68 4.58 -17.26
CA ARG A 140 19.43 3.68 -16.39
C ARG A 140 20.81 3.38 -16.96
N VAL A 141 21.84 3.70 -16.20
CA VAL A 141 23.24 3.41 -16.54
C VAL A 141 23.69 2.13 -15.83
N PRO A 142 24.20 1.12 -16.55
CA PRO A 142 24.69 -0.10 -15.93
C PRO A 142 25.72 0.17 -14.83
N GLY A 143 25.57 -0.51 -13.70
CA GLY A 143 26.47 -0.39 -12.55
C GLY A 143 26.29 0.87 -11.68
N ARG A 144 25.37 1.76 -12.03
CA ARG A 144 25.02 2.92 -11.20
C ARG A 144 23.70 2.72 -10.47
N ALA A 145 23.62 3.28 -9.25
CA ALA A 145 22.35 3.40 -8.53
C ALA A 145 21.39 4.29 -9.34
N PHE A 146 20.16 3.86 -9.48
CA PHE A 146 19.15 4.61 -10.21
C PHE A 146 17.80 4.47 -9.46
N ILE A 147 17.17 5.60 -9.18
CA ILE A 147 15.83 5.66 -8.58
C ILE A 147 14.99 6.51 -9.54
N PRO A 148 14.00 5.91 -10.21
CA PRO A 148 13.12 6.66 -11.09
C PRO A 148 12.27 7.66 -10.28
N THR A 149 12.04 8.83 -10.85
CA THR A 149 11.13 9.81 -10.25
C THR A 149 9.71 9.26 -10.21
N PRO A 150 8.99 9.35 -9.07
CA PRO A 150 7.62 8.88 -8.97
C PRO A 150 6.72 9.50 -10.05
N ASN A 151 6.04 8.66 -10.82
CA ASN A 151 5.04 9.11 -11.78
C ASN A 151 3.77 9.63 -11.08
N GLN A 152 2.78 10.09 -11.84
CA GLN A 152 1.53 10.60 -11.28
C GLN A 152 0.85 9.59 -10.37
N HIS A 153 0.72 8.33 -10.80
CA HIS A 153 -0.01 7.31 -10.02
C HIS A 153 0.70 6.90 -8.73
N LEU A 154 2.04 6.93 -8.72
CA LEU A 154 2.80 6.73 -7.48
C LEU A 154 2.58 7.88 -6.50
N ARG A 155 2.50 9.13 -6.97
CA ARG A 155 2.14 10.28 -6.12
C ARG A 155 0.70 10.18 -5.60
N GLU A 156 -0.22 9.72 -6.42
CA GLU A 156 -1.63 9.48 -6.03
C GLU A 156 -1.75 8.43 -4.91
N ILE A 157 -0.97 7.34 -4.97
CA ILE A 157 -0.93 6.33 -3.89
C ILE A 157 -0.38 6.94 -2.58
N VAL A 158 0.57 7.86 -2.65
CA VAL A 158 1.07 8.57 -1.46
C VAL A 158 -0.06 9.38 -0.80
N GLU A 159 -0.96 10.00 -1.57
CA GLU A 159 -2.12 10.72 -1.00
C GLU A 159 -3.15 9.77 -0.37
N VAL A 160 -3.34 8.59 -0.93
CA VAL A 160 -4.15 7.53 -0.28
C VAL A 160 -3.54 7.14 1.07
N HIS A 161 -2.22 6.95 1.11
CA HIS A 161 -1.50 6.62 2.34
C HIS A 161 -1.57 7.75 3.37
N ARG A 162 -1.42 9.01 2.95
CA ARG A 162 -1.58 10.19 3.80
C ARG A 162 -2.96 10.23 4.50
N ALA A 163 -4.01 9.93 3.77
CA ALA A 163 -5.36 9.87 4.33
C ALA A 163 -5.49 8.77 5.41
N PHE A 164 -4.83 7.63 5.20
CA PHE A 164 -4.80 6.55 6.19
C PHE A 164 -4.02 6.94 7.45
N LEU A 165 -2.86 7.58 7.31
CA LEU A 165 -2.08 8.09 8.45
C LEU A 165 -2.86 9.12 9.27
N ALA A 166 -3.59 10.02 8.62
CA ALA A 166 -4.46 10.99 9.28
C ALA A 166 -5.60 10.29 10.07
N PHE A 167 -6.18 9.22 9.52
CA PHE A 167 -7.17 8.42 10.24
C PHE A 167 -6.58 7.79 11.50
N VAL A 168 -5.39 7.18 11.41
CA VAL A 168 -4.74 6.55 12.56
C VAL A 168 -4.43 7.59 13.64
N GLN A 169 -3.85 8.72 13.26
CA GLN A 169 -3.54 9.82 14.18
C GLN A 169 -4.80 10.35 14.89
N LYS A 170 -5.92 10.45 14.18
CA LYS A 170 -7.20 10.88 14.78
C LYS A 170 -7.73 9.87 15.81
N ARG A 171 -7.49 8.56 15.62
CA ARG A 171 -7.96 7.49 16.49
C ARG A 171 -7.01 7.21 17.66
N ASN A 172 -5.73 7.32 17.43
CA ASN A 172 -4.67 7.10 18.40
C ASN A 172 -3.68 8.28 18.33
N PRO A 173 -4.01 9.46 18.88
CA PRO A 173 -3.15 10.63 18.79
C PRO A 173 -1.78 10.39 19.39
N CYS A 174 -0.73 10.70 18.62
CA CYS A 174 0.65 10.62 19.05
C CYS A 174 1.37 11.94 18.75
N GLU A 175 2.01 12.53 19.75
CA GLU A 175 2.75 13.80 19.60
C GLU A 175 4.20 13.60 19.19
N THR A 176 4.71 12.38 19.22
CA THR A 176 6.08 12.03 18.86
C THR A 176 6.10 11.09 17.68
N ALA A 177 6.97 11.34 16.70
CA ALA A 177 7.26 10.41 15.64
C ALA A 177 8.75 10.02 15.67
N THR A 178 9.02 8.80 16.13
CA THR A 178 10.31 8.17 15.96
C THR A 178 10.31 7.43 14.63
N MET A 179 11.07 7.94 13.67
CA MET A 179 11.20 7.40 12.33
C MET A 179 12.39 6.44 12.27
N ASP A 180 12.11 5.15 12.14
CA ASP A 180 13.13 4.12 11.95
C ASP A 180 13.36 3.94 10.45
N THR A 181 14.57 4.24 9.98
CA THR A 181 14.94 4.04 8.58
C THR A 181 15.70 2.72 8.43
N ASP A 182 15.21 1.84 7.58
CA ASP A 182 15.83 0.54 7.30
C ASP A 182 15.66 0.13 5.84
N ALA A 183 16.72 -0.41 5.27
CA ALA A 183 16.73 -0.95 3.91
C ALA A 183 16.70 -2.49 3.96
N THR A 184 15.59 -3.05 3.56
CA THR A 184 15.38 -4.50 3.60
C THR A 184 15.81 -5.17 2.29
N VAL A 185 16.78 -6.07 2.34
CA VAL A 185 17.22 -6.84 1.14
C VAL A 185 16.27 -8.01 0.91
N MET A 186 15.56 -7.98 -0.22
CA MET A 186 14.60 -8.99 -0.64
C MET A 186 15.14 -9.76 -1.84
N GLU A 187 15.61 -11.00 -1.62
CA GLU A 187 16.09 -11.87 -2.70
C GLU A 187 15.00 -12.12 -3.75
N THR A 188 15.40 -12.18 -5.02
CA THR A 188 14.50 -12.47 -6.12
C THR A 188 15.21 -13.17 -7.26
N HIS A 189 14.47 -14.03 -7.98
CA HIS A 189 14.96 -14.74 -9.17
C HIS A 189 14.54 -14.06 -10.48
N LYS A 190 13.95 -12.85 -10.43
CA LYS A 190 13.56 -12.13 -11.64
C LYS A 190 14.77 -11.79 -12.51
N ALA A 191 14.64 -11.98 -13.83
CA ALA A 191 15.75 -11.74 -14.78
C ALA A 191 16.22 -10.28 -14.75
N SER A 192 15.30 -9.33 -14.60
CA SER A 192 15.56 -7.89 -14.58
C SER A 192 16.13 -7.37 -13.25
N ALA A 193 16.08 -8.15 -12.17
CA ALA A 193 16.61 -7.72 -10.88
C ALA A 193 18.14 -7.61 -10.90
N LEU A 194 18.65 -6.62 -10.17
CA LEU A 194 20.08 -6.32 -10.07
C LEU A 194 20.73 -6.99 -8.86
N PHE A 195 22.03 -7.20 -8.92
CA PHE A 195 22.77 -7.80 -7.81
C PHE A 195 22.90 -6.82 -6.64
N SER A 196 22.56 -7.30 -5.45
CA SER A 196 22.81 -6.59 -4.20
C SER A 196 24.27 -6.71 -3.74
N TYR A 197 24.65 -5.92 -2.75
CA TYR A 197 25.98 -6.02 -2.10
C TYR A 197 26.23 -7.40 -1.47
N LYS A 198 25.18 -8.19 -1.25
CA LYS A 198 25.28 -9.57 -0.73
C LYS A 198 25.61 -10.62 -1.81
N GLY A 199 25.75 -10.21 -3.08
CA GLY A 199 26.15 -11.10 -4.17
C GLY A 199 25.03 -11.92 -4.81
N PHE A 200 23.77 -11.64 -4.50
CA PHE A 200 22.60 -12.23 -5.16
C PHE A 200 21.65 -11.16 -5.70
N LYS A 201 20.79 -11.52 -6.63
CA LYS A 201 19.79 -10.62 -7.19
C LYS A 201 18.72 -10.29 -6.14
N ALA A 202 18.44 -9.00 -5.96
CA ALA A 202 17.49 -8.54 -4.94
C ALA A 202 16.83 -7.24 -5.33
N TYR A 203 15.79 -6.90 -4.57
CA TYR A 203 15.33 -5.53 -4.37
C TYR A 203 15.74 -5.07 -2.97
N GLN A 204 15.91 -3.78 -2.80
CA GLN A 204 16.35 -3.20 -1.51
C GLN A 204 15.53 -1.95 -1.18
N PRO A 205 14.19 -2.09 -0.96
CA PRO A 205 13.37 -0.95 -0.57
C PRO A 205 13.90 -0.32 0.72
N LEU A 206 13.86 1.03 0.75
CA LEU A 206 14.10 1.80 1.96
C LEU A 206 12.76 2.15 2.59
N ASN A 207 12.59 1.72 3.81
CA ASN A 207 11.37 1.96 4.59
C ASN A 207 11.63 2.96 5.71
N VAL A 208 10.66 3.82 5.97
CA VAL A 208 10.61 4.69 7.15
C VAL A 208 9.42 4.26 7.99
N TRP A 209 9.70 3.75 9.16
CA TRP A 209 8.72 3.22 10.10
C TRP A 209 8.42 4.23 11.20
N TRP A 210 7.16 4.47 11.50
CA TRP A 210 6.74 5.27 12.66
C TRP A 210 6.58 4.35 13.87
N ALA A 211 7.57 4.34 14.76
CA ALA A 211 7.66 3.36 15.83
C ALA A 211 6.48 3.41 16.81
N GLU A 212 6.04 4.58 17.22
CA GLU A 212 4.97 4.73 18.21
C GLU A 212 3.61 4.28 17.67
N GLN A 213 3.38 4.44 16.38
CA GLN A 213 2.13 4.01 15.72
C GLN A 213 2.20 2.59 15.18
N GLY A 214 3.39 2.01 15.09
CA GLY A 214 3.57 0.68 14.50
C GLY A 214 3.23 0.62 13.01
N LEU A 215 3.53 1.69 12.25
CA LEU A 215 3.15 1.84 10.85
C LEU A 215 4.33 2.19 9.97
N VAL A 216 4.28 1.77 8.71
CA VAL A 216 5.15 2.33 7.67
C VAL A 216 4.70 3.75 7.38
N LEU A 217 5.58 4.73 7.57
CA LEU A 217 5.32 6.14 7.26
C LEU A 217 5.58 6.43 5.78
N HIS A 218 6.69 5.89 5.26
CA HIS A 218 7.08 6.03 3.86
C HIS A 218 7.84 4.80 3.40
N THR A 219 7.78 4.50 2.12
CA THR A 219 8.55 3.42 1.51
C THR A 219 8.96 3.82 0.10
N GLU A 220 10.20 3.53 -0.26
CA GLU A 220 10.70 3.70 -1.61
C GLU A 220 11.23 2.38 -2.14
N PHE A 221 10.68 1.92 -3.24
CA PHE A 221 11.14 0.71 -3.91
C PHE A 221 12.47 1.00 -4.60
N ARG A 222 13.48 0.13 -4.38
CA ARG A 222 14.82 0.25 -4.91
C ARG A 222 15.33 -1.06 -5.46
N ASP A 223 16.15 -0.98 -6.49
CA ASP A 223 16.90 -2.15 -6.96
C ASP A 223 17.98 -2.56 -5.96
N GLY A 224 18.41 -3.82 -6.06
CA GLY A 224 19.40 -4.39 -5.16
C GLY A 224 20.78 -3.71 -5.20
N ASN A 225 21.12 -3.01 -6.27
CA ASN A 225 22.38 -2.30 -6.42
C ASN A 225 22.35 -0.86 -5.86
N VAL A 226 21.21 -0.39 -5.35
CA VAL A 226 21.09 0.92 -4.73
C VAL A 226 21.55 0.83 -3.28
N PRO A 227 22.61 1.55 -2.86
CA PRO A 227 23.07 1.50 -1.47
C PRO A 227 21.98 1.97 -0.48
N ALA A 228 21.93 1.38 0.71
CA ALA A 228 20.94 1.70 1.74
C ALA A 228 20.90 3.20 2.08
N GLY A 229 22.06 3.84 2.20
CA GLY A 229 22.17 5.28 2.51
C GLY A 229 22.03 6.22 1.31
N PHE A 230 21.85 5.70 0.08
CA PHE A 230 21.69 6.55 -1.09
C PHE A 230 20.45 7.43 -0.96
N GLU A 231 20.63 8.76 -1.05
CA GLU A 231 19.56 9.77 -0.92
C GLU A 231 18.69 9.64 0.35
N ILE A 232 19.25 9.18 1.47
CA ILE A 232 18.50 8.99 2.72
C ILE A 232 17.86 10.31 3.22
N LEU A 233 18.52 11.44 3.04
CA LEU A 233 18.00 12.76 3.40
C LEU A 233 16.70 13.06 2.68
N ARG A 234 16.63 12.83 1.36
CA ARG A 234 15.42 13.04 0.57
C ARG A 234 14.28 12.17 1.08
N VAL A 235 14.54 10.89 1.32
CA VAL A 235 13.52 9.93 1.80
C VAL A 235 12.99 10.33 3.18
N VAL A 236 13.85 10.79 4.09
CA VAL A 236 13.42 11.29 5.40
C VAL A 236 12.59 12.57 5.27
N GLN A 237 12.96 13.48 4.36
CA GLN A 237 12.16 14.68 4.08
C GLN A 237 10.77 14.33 3.50
N GLU A 238 10.69 13.37 2.60
CA GLU A 238 9.42 12.86 2.08
C GLU A 238 8.56 12.22 3.19
N ALA A 239 9.18 11.43 4.07
CA ALA A 239 8.50 10.87 5.22
C ALA A 239 7.97 11.94 6.20
N LEU A 240 8.78 12.97 6.50
CA LEU A 240 8.36 14.11 7.32
C LEU A 240 7.15 14.82 6.75
N ALA A 241 7.10 14.98 5.42
CA ALA A 241 5.97 15.60 4.74
C ALA A 241 4.67 14.78 4.83
N LEU A 242 4.74 13.51 5.23
CA LEU A 242 3.59 12.64 5.43
C LEU A 242 3.08 12.62 6.87
N LEU A 243 3.84 13.17 7.83
CA LEU A 243 3.41 13.21 9.22
C LEU A 243 2.09 14.00 9.36
N PRO A 244 1.07 13.42 9.99
CA PRO A 244 -0.21 14.09 10.19
C PRO A 244 -0.12 15.20 11.23
N GLU A 245 -1.10 16.08 11.22
CA GLU A 245 -1.25 17.13 12.23
C GLU A 245 -1.28 16.52 13.65
N GLY A 246 -0.72 17.26 14.63
CA GLY A 246 -0.65 16.84 16.02
C GLY A 246 0.67 16.20 16.42
N VAL A 247 1.51 15.79 15.48
CA VAL A 247 2.91 15.43 15.78
C VAL A 247 3.69 16.71 16.07
N LYS A 248 4.40 16.74 17.21
CA LYS A 248 5.16 17.91 17.67
C LYS A 248 6.65 17.65 17.78
N LYS A 249 7.04 16.42 17.97
CA LYS A 249 8.43 16.00 18.14
C LYS A 249 8.79 14.92 17.14
N VAL A 250 9.91 15.07 16.47
CA VAL A 250 10.47 14.07 15.55
C VAL A 250 11.80 13.56 16.07
N ARG A 251 12.03 12.28 15.91
CA ARG A 251 13.30 11.60 16.12
C ARG A 251 13.59 10.71 14.92
N VAL A 252 14.86 10.52 14.59
CA VAL A 252 15.27 9.61 13.55
C VAL A 252 16.22 8.57 14.13
N ARG A 253 15.93 7.30 13.84
CA ARG A 253 16.84 6.19 14.11
C ARG A 253 17.24 5.54 12.79
N SER A 254 18.51 5.32 12.60
CA SER A 254 19.06 4.64 11.44
C SER A 254 20.23 3.78 11.87
N ASP A 255 20.51 2.76 11.07
CA ASP A 255 21.76 2.03 11.18
C ASP A 255 22.94 2.86 10.60
N THR A 256 24.09 2.25 10.39
CA THR A 256 25.28 2.92 9.84
C THR A 256 25.07 3.54 8.46
N ALA A 257 24.02 3.16 7.73
CA ALA A 257 23.68 3.76 6.43
C ALA A 257 23.24 5.24 6.57
N GLY A 258 22.65 5.59 7.72
CA GLY A 258 22.27 6.97 8.06
C GLY A 258 23.45 7.85 8.53
N TYR A 259 24.64 7.30 8.73
CA TYR A 259 25.79 8.07 9.18
C TYR A 259 26.42 8.86 8.03
N GLN A 260 25.69 9.88 7.54
CA GLN A 260 26.08 10.74 6.44
C GLN A 260 26.12 12.19 6.90
N HIS A 261 27.23 12.87 6.58
CA HIS A 261 27.51 14.23 7.04
C HIS A 261 26.39 15.23 6.69
N GLU A 262 25.96 15.23 5.44
CA GLU A 262 24.89 16.11 4.96
C GLU A 262 23.57 15.87 5.72
N PHE A 263 23.21 14.61 5.94
CA PHE A 263 22.00 14.22 6.65
C PHE A 263 22.04 14.66 8.12
N LEU A 264 23.16 14.39 8.81
CA LEU A 264 23.38 14.81 10.21
C LEU A 264 23.40 16.34 10.37
N GLN A 265 24.06 17.05 9.47
CA GLN A 265 24.04 18.53 9.47
C GLN A 265 22.64 19.08 9.23
N TRP A 266 21.89 18.47 8.32
CA TRP A 266 20.51 18.89 8.06
C TRP A 266 19.63 18.70 9.29
N MET A 267 19.71 17.58 9.99
CA MET A 267 18.94 17.31 11.22
C MET A 267 19.28 18.31 12.34
N ALA A 268 20.53 18.71 12.46
CA ALA A 268 20.98 19.65 13.48
C ALA A 268 20.62 21.13 13.19
N ASP A 269 20.24 21.46 11.96
CA ASP A 269 19.93 22.84 11.54
C ASP A 269 18.43 23.14 11.66
N GLU A 270 18.00 23.64 12.81
CA GLU A 270 16.60 24.03 13.10
C GLU A 270 16.00 24.98 12.05
N LYS A 271 16.82 25.76 11.34
CA LYS A 271 16.34 26.70 10.31
C LYS A 271 15.79 25.98 9.07
N LYS A 272 16.23 24.73 8.83
CA LYS A 272 15.79 23.94 7.69
C LYS A 272 14.45 23.22 7.91
N HIS A 273 14.06 23.06 9.19
CA HIS A 273 12.80 22.42 9.58
C HIS A 273 12.23 23.06 10.86
N PRO A 274 11.92 24.37 10.82
CA PRO A 274 11.55 25.14 12.01
C PRO A 274 10.32 24.60 12.75
N GLN A 275 9.46 23.87 12.07
CA GLN A 275 8.28 23.22 12.65
C GLN A 275 8.61 22.05 13.60
N TRP A 276 9.81 21.47 13.48
CA TRP A 276 10.23 20.32 14.29
C TRP A 276 11.30 20.65 15.34
N GLY A 277 11.97 21.82 15.22
CA GLY A 277 13.16 22.13 16.03
C GLY A 277 14.35 21.23 15.68
N VAL A 278 15.17 20.88 16.67
CA VAL A 278 16.22 19.85 16.49
C VAL A 278 15.58 18.49 16.32
N ILE A 279 16.00 17.76 15.29
CA ILE A 279 15.60 16.36 15.07
C ILE A 279 16.67 15.48 15.74
N ASP A 280 16.26 14.75 16.79
CA ASP A 280 17.14 13.86 17.57
C ASP A 280 17.46 12.56 16.80
#